data_ee08e812bf3bf7cda0d2342764b07f2a
#
_entry.id   ee08e812bf3bf7cda0d2342764b07f2a
#
_cell.length_a   1.000
_cell.length_b   1.000
_cell.length_c   1.000
_cell.angle_alpha   90.00
_cell.angle_beta   90.00
_cell.angle_gamma   90.00
#
_symmetry.space_group_name_H-M   'P 1'
#
loop_
_entity.id
_entity.type
_entity.pdbx_description
1 polymer ?
#
loop_
_entity_poly.entity_id
_entity_poly.type
_entity_poly.pdbx_seq_one_letter_code
_entity_poly.pdbx_strand_id
1 'polypeptide(L)'
;MSYRNPVPTVDIIIELVDRPHRPIILIERLNSPFGWAIPGGFIDYGELAEVAARREAQEETGLAVELVEQFHVYSDPSRDPRQHTMSVVFLAMAKGEPRAGDDAKNIGIFEFWRIPDNLCFDHDRVMQDYWQYRHYGIRPRLG
;
A
#
# COMPACT_ATOMS: atom_id res chain seq x y z
N MET A 1 -1.50 32.56 -12.78
CA MET A 1 -1.68 31.94 -11.46
C MET A 1 -1.43 30.44 -11.57
N SER A 2 -0.59 29.89 -10.72
CA SER A 2 -0.37 28.45 -10.69
C SER A 2 -1.14 27.83 -9.51
N TYR A 3 -1.68 26.65 -9.73
CA TYR A 3 -2.34 25.87 -8.69
C TYR A 3 -1.43 24.76 -8.23
N ARG A 4 -1.49 24.45 -6.95
CA ARG A 4 -0.78 23.34 -6.36
C ARG A 4 -1.77 22.35 -5.78
N ASN A 5 -1.77 21.14 -6.33
CA ASN A 5 -2.68 20.07 -5.90
C ASN A 5 -1.89 18.97 -5.21
N PRO A 6 -2.54 18.21 -4.32
CA PRO A 6 -1.92 16.99 -3.83
C PRO A 6 -1.68 16.02 -4.98
N VAL A 7 -0.63 15.22 -4.86
CA VAL A 7 -0.27 14.23 -5.88
C VAL A 7 -1.00 12.93 -5.56
N PRO A 8 -1.76 12.37 -6.52
CA PRO A 8 -2.48 11.11 -6.28
C PRO A 8 -1.57 9.91 -6.32
N THR A 9 -1.75 9.02 -5.34
CA THR A 9 -1.02 7.76 -5.23
C THR A 9 -2.00 6.62 -4.98
N VAL A 10 -1.50 5.39 -5.10
CA VAL A 10 -2.18 4.17 -4.67
C VAL A 10 -1.26 3.40 -3.74
N ASP A 11 -1.86 2.71 -2.76
CA ASP A 11 -1.18 1.72 -1.94
C ASP A 11 -2.03 0.46 -1.94
N ILE A 12 -1.40 -0.70 -1.96
CA ILE A 12 -2.10 -1.95 -2.15
C ILE A 12 -1.76 -2.91 -0.99
N ILE A 13 -2.74 -3.20 -0.15
CA ILE A 13 -2.61 -4.22 0.87
C ILE A 13 -2.91 -5.57 0.21
N ILE A 14 -1.87 -6.36 0.00
CA ILE A 14 -1.95 -7.61 -0.74
C ILE A 14 -1.94 -8.77 0.24
N GLU A 15 -3.04 -9.53 0.28
CA GLU A 15 -3.12 -10.77 1.06
C GLU A 15 -2.74 -11.96 0.17
N LEU A 16 -1.80 -12.78 0.64
CA LEU A 16 -1.44 -14.02 -0.03
C LEU A 16 -2.40 -15.12 0.40
N VAL A 17 -3.37 -15.41 -0.46
CA VAL A 17 -4.49 -16.31 -0.12
C VAL A 17 -4.14 -17.79 -0.26
N ASP A 18 -2.99 -18.12 -0.84
CA ASP A 18 -2.48 -19.48 -0.92
C ASP A 18 -1.61 -19.88 0.29
N ARG A 19 -1.60 -19.06 1.34
CA ARG A 19 -0.85 -19.31 2.57
C ARG A 19 -1.77 -19.21 3.79
N PRO A 20 -1.44 -19.98 4.86
CA PRO A 20 -2.20 -19.89 6.11
C PRO A 20 -2.23 -18.45 6.64
N HIS A 21 -3.36 -18.05 7.19
CA HIS A 21 -3.57 -16.74 7.82
C HIS A 21 -3.47 -15.54 6.86
N ARG A 22 -3.39 -15.77 5.55
CA ARG A 22 -3.34 -14.73 4.52
C ARG A 22 -2.37 -13.60 4.89
N PRO A 23 -1.05 -13.88 4.93
CA PRO A 23 -0.07 -12.86 5.26
C PRO A 23 -0.03 -11.78 4.18
N ILE A 24 0.49 -10.62 4.54
CA ILE A 24 0.58 -9.48 3.64
C ILE A 24 2.00 -9.25 3.17
N ILE A 25 2.11 -8.56 2.04
CA ILE A 25 3.39 -8.20 1.45
C ILE A 25 3.74 -6.75 1.81
N LEU A 26 4.96 -6.55 2.31
CA LEU A 26 5.54 -5.22 2.45
C LEU A 26 6.86 -5.16 1.68
N ILE A 27 7.24 -3.97 1.28
CA ILE A 27 8.53 -3.72 0.64
C ILE A 27 9.42 -2.92 1.58
N GLU A 28 10.73 -3.17 1.53
CA GLU A 28 11.71 -2.30 2.16
C GLU A 28 12.19 -1.30 1.12
N ARG A 29 12.03 -0.01 1.41
CA ARG A 29 12.31 1.05 0.43
C ARG A 29 13.80 1.21 0.20
N LEU A 30 14.18 1.34 -1.07
CA LEU A 30 15.55 1.63 -1.48
C LEU A 30 15.88 3.12 -1.32
N ASN A 31 14.89 3.99 -1.50
CA ASN A 31 15.03 5.45 -1.44
C ASN A 31 14.35 6.03 -0.20
N SER A 32 14.77 7.23 0.20
CA SER A 32 14.16 7.94 1.31
C SER A 32 12.66 8.25 1.06
N PRO A 33 11.79 8.11 2.06
CA PRO A 33 12.06 7.62 3.41
C PRO A 33 12.41 6.13 3.42
N PHE A 34 13.39 5.75 4.27
CA PHE A 34 13.85 4.38 4.39
C PHE A 34 13.01 3.60 5.38
N GLY A 35 12.83 2.32 5.13
CA GLY A 35 12.07 1.39 5.97
C GLY A 35 11.05 0.61 5.17
N TRP A 36 10.17 -0.08 5.90
CA TRP A 36 9.14 -0.91 5.30
C TRP A 36 7.91 -0.09 4.96
N ALA A 37 7.26 -0.46 3.87
CA ALA A 37 6.07 0.24 3.37
C ALA A 37 5.12 -0.72 2.67
N ILE A 38 3.85 -0.34 2.61
CA ILE A 38 2.86 -0.97 1.76
C ILE A 38 3.27 -0.72 0.30
N PRO A 39 3.22 -1.73 -0.59
CA PRO A 39 3.48 -1.50 -2.01
C PRO A 39 2.55 -0.43 -2.58
N GLY A 40 3.10 0.46 -3.39
CA GLY A 40 2.32 1.54 -3.99
C GLY A 40 3.18 2.52 -4.75
N GLY A 41 2.56 3.52 -5.32
CA GLY A 41 3.24 4.55 -6.09
C GLY A 41 2.26 5.55 -6.70
N PHE A 42 2.79 6.37 -7.59
CA PHE A 42 2.03 7.44 -8.20
C PHE A 42 1.08 6.92 -9.29
N ILE A 43 -0.10 7.54 -9.36
CA ILE A 43 -1.01 7.34 -10.49
C ILE A 43 -0.49 8.20 -11.64
N ASP A 44 -0.33 7.61 -12.83
CA ASP A 44 0.09 8.35 -14.01
C ASP A 44 -1.08 9.14 -14.59
N TYR A 45 -0.75 10.27 -15.22
CA TYR A 45 -1.77 11.08 -15.89
C TYR A 45 -2.53 10.22 -16.91
N GLY A 46 -3.86 10.25 -16.83
CA GLY A 46 -4.72 9.47 -17.70
C GLY A 46 -4.93 8.02 -17.29
N GLU A 47 -4.37 7.61 -16.15
CA GLU A 47 -4.47 6.25 -15.64
C GLU A 47 -5.58 6.13 -14.60
N LEU A 48 -6.40 5.08 -14.69
CA LEU A 48 -7.36 4.76 -13.64
C LEU A 48 -6.64 4.33 -12.37
N ALA A 49 -7.19 4.66 -11.21
CA ALA A 49 -6.61 4.25 -9.93
C ALA A 49 -6.46 2.72 -9.83
N GLU A 50 -7.45 1.96 -10.31
CA GLU A 50 -7.40 0.49 -10.31
C GLU A 50 -6.27 -0.05 -11.20
N VAL A 51 -6.04 0.60 -12.34
CA VAL A 51 -4.94 0.22 -13.26
C VAL A 51 -3.60 0.53 -12.61
N ALA A 52 -3.46 1.70 -11.98
CA ALA A 52 -2.25 2.07 -11.23
C ALA A 52 -1.96 1.07 -10.12
N ALA A 53 -2.99 0.66 -9.37
CA ALA A 53 -2.83 -0.29 -8.28
C ALA A 53 -2.30 -1.64 -8.77
N ARG A 54 -2.85 -2.17 -9.86
CA ARG A 54 -2.36 -3.44 -10.43
C ARG A 54 -0.95 -3.30 -10.98
N ARG A 55 -0.66 -2.19 -11.64
CA ARG A 55 0.66 -1.92 -12.20
C ARG A 55 1.73 -1.81 -11.11
N GLU A 56 1.48 -1.02 -10.08
CA GLU A 56 2.41 -0.85 -8.97
C GLU A 56 2.63 -2.17 -8.21
N ALA A 57 1.55 -2.95 -7.98
CA ALA A 57 1.68 -4.25 -7.36
C ALA A 57 2.57 -5.19 -8.19
N GLN A 58 2.39 -5.22 -9.52
CA GLN A 58 3.19 -6.03 -10.42
C GLN A 58 4.66 -5.57 -10.43
N GLU A 59 4.90 -4.27 -10.52
CA GLU A 59 6.25 -3.71 -10.54
C GLU A 59 7.01 -4.00 -9.25
N GLU A 60 6.37 -3.87 -8.11
CA GLU A 60 7.02 -3.96 -6.81
C GLU A 60 7.07 -5.37 -6.22
N THR A 61 6.15 -6.25 -6.60
CA THR A 61 6.06 -7.59 -6.03
C THR A 61 6.19 -8.74 -7.04
N GLY A 62 6.10 -8.43 -8.31
CA GLY A 62 6.11 -9.44 -9.38
C GLY A 62 4.81 -10.22 -9.50
N LEU A 63 3.78 -9.88 -8.74
CA LEU A 63 2.52 -10.64 -8.71
C LEU A 63 1.39 -9.88 -9.41
N ALA A 64 0.58 -10.63 -10.15
CA ALA A 64 -0.70 -10.15 -10.63
C ALA A 64 -1.71 -10.25 -9.48
N VAL A 65 -2.27 -9.13 -9.08
CA VAL A 65 -3.21 -9.08 -7.97
C VAL A 65 -4.65 -8.97 -8.47
N GLU A 66 -5.56 -9.52 -7.69
CA GLU A 66 -6.99 -9.29 -7.83
C GLU A 66 -7.41 -8.23 -6.83
N LEU A 67 -7.88 -7.08 -7.32
CA LEU A 67 -8.37 -6.02 -6.44
C LEU A 67 -9.71 -6.44 -5.86
N VAL A 68 -9.83 -6.34 -4.54
CA VAL A 68 -11.06 -6.71 -3.84
C VAL A 68 -11.95 -5.50 -3.66
N GLU A 69 -11.38 -4.40 -3.14
CA GLU A 69 -12.13 -3.18 -2.89
C GLU A 69 -11.21 -1.98 -2.67
N GLN A 70 -11.77 -0.79 -2.83
CA GLN A 70 -11.17 0.43 -2.33
C GLN A 70 -11.42 0.48 -0.83
N PHE A 71 -10.34 0.57 -0.06
CA PHE A 71 -10.45 0.52 1.39
C PHE A 71 -10.74 1.91 1.99
N HIS A 72 -9.85 2.86 1.72
CA HIS A 72 -9.96 4.21 2.26
C HIS A 72 -9.02 5.15 1.51
N VAL A 73 -9.26 6.46 1.61
CA VAL A 73 -8.37 7.49 1.07
C VAL A 73 -7.66 8.17 2.24
N TYR A 74 -6.33 8.23 2.17
CA TYR A 74 -5.48 8.87 3.18
C TYR A 74 -4.86 10.12 2.57
N SER A 75 -5.15 11.28 3.13
CA SER A 75 -4.80 12.55 2.51
C SER A 75 -4.27 13.61 3.48
N ASP A 76 -3.82 13.23 4.66
CA ASP A 76 -3.22 14.17 5.58
C ASP A 76 -1.98 14.81 4.92
N PRO A 77 -1.87 16.15 4.90
CA PRO A 77 -0.71 16.80 4.29
C PRO A 77 0.64 16.38 4.85
N SER A 78 0.68 15.89 6.09
CA SER A 78 1.92 15.46 6.75
C SER A 78 2.26 13.99 6.53
N ARG A 79 1.40 13.23 5.82
CA ARG A 79 1.57 11.78 5.68
C ARG A 79 2.83 11.37 4.92
N ASP A 80 3.31 12.20 4.02
CA ASP A 80 4.48 11.95 3.18
C ASP A 80 5.46 13.12 3.35
N PRO A 81 6.69 12.87 3.82
CA PRO A 81 7.64 13.95 4.06
C PRO A 81 8.12 14.64 2.78
N ARG A 82 7.94 14.03 1.62
CA ARG A 82 8.41 14.58 0.35
C ARG A 82 7.47 15.64 -0.22
N GLN A 83 6.16 15.43 -0.07
CA GLN A 83 5.12 16.33 -0.60
C GLN A 83 3.75 15.87 -0.14
N HIS A 84 2.73 16.70 -0.36
CA HIS A 84 1.35 16.31 -0.06
C HIS A 84 0.88 15.26 -1.06
N THR A 85 0.68 14.03 -0.60
CA THR A 85 0.10 12.96 -1.40
C THR A 85 -1.29 12.61 -0.91
N MET A 86 -2.13 12.16 -1.83
CA MET A 86 -3.44 11.60 -1.52
C MET A 86 -3.46 10.17 -2.02
N SER A 87 -3.50 9.21 -1.11
CA SER A 87 -3.43 7.80 -1.46
C SER A 87 -4.77 7.12 -1.39
N VAL A 88 -5.13 6.44 -2.48
CA VAL A 88 -6.23 5.50 -2.49
C VAL A 88 -5.66 4.13 -2.13
N VAL A 89 -6.08 3.59 -0.99
CA VAL A 89 -5.64 2.27 -0.54
C VAL A 89 -6.62 1.21 -1.00
N PHE A 90 -6.07 0.19 -1.66
CA PHE A 90 -6.83 -0.98 -2.13
C PHE A 90 -6.52 -2.20 -1.28
N LEU A 91 -7.51 -3.03 -1.07
CA LEU A 91 -7.32 -4.40 -0.60
C LEU A 91 -7.28 -5.31 -1.83
N ALA A 92 -6.32 -6.22 -1.84
CA ALA A 92 -6.11 -7.13 -2.95
C ALA A 92 -5.73 -8.52 -2.48
N MET A 93 -5.89 -9.49 -3.36
CA MET A 93 -5.49 -10.88 -3.16
C MET A 93 -4.48 -11.27 -4.22
N ALA A 94 -3.55 -12.13 -3.86
CA ALA A 94 -2.60 -12.72 -4.80
C ALA A 94 -2.19 -14.11 -4.36
N LYS A 95 -1.58 -14.84 -5.28
CA LYS A 95 -0.99 -16.16 -5.06
C LYS A 95 0.42 -16.18 -5.62
N GLY A 96 1.27 -17.02 -5.06
CA GLY A 96 2.61 -17.24 -5.59
C GLY A 96 3.69 -16.61 -4.73
N GLU A 97 4.90 -16.60 -5.27
CA GLU A 97 6.10 -16.12 -4.58
C GLU A 97 6.41 -14.69 -5.01
N PRO A 98 6.31 -13.71 -4.11
CA PRO A 98 6.65 -12.33 -4.45
C PRO A 98 8.16 -12.16 -4.65
N ARG A 99 8.52 -11.20 -5.50
CA ARG A 99 9.91 -10.81 -5.76
C ARG A 99 10.03 -9.30 -5.76
N ALA A 100 11.08 -8.80 -5.11
CA ALA A 100 11.33 -7.36 -5.06
C ALA A 100 11.55 -6.81 -6.47
N GLY A 101 10.90 -5.68 -6.76
CA GLY A 101 11.16 -4.90 -7.97
C GLY A 101 12.42 -4.05 -7.85
N ASP A 102 12.76 -3.32 -8.91
CA ASP A 102 14.00 -2.55 -8.99
C ASP A 102 14.10 -1.42 -7.95
N ASP A 103 12.96 -0.87 -7.53
CA ASP A 103 12.91 0.24 -6.58
C ASP A 103 12.82 -0.23 -5.12
N ALA A 104 12.82 -1.53 -4.87
CA ALA A 104 12.78 -2.09 -3.53
C ALA A 104 14.12 -2.73 -3.17
N LYS A 105 14.57 -2.49 -1.93
CA LYS A 105 15.75 -3.15 -1.38
C LYS A 105 15.45 -4.60 -1.04
N ASN A 106 14.29 -4.85 -0.45
CA ASN A 106 13.81 -6.17 -0.08
C ASN A 106 12.29 -6.25 -0.19
N ILE A 107 11.79 -7.46 -0.22
CA ILE A 107 10.38 -7.75 -0.07
C ILE A 107 10.20 -8.71 1.09
N GLY A 108 9.13 -8.54 1.86
CA GLY A 108 8.83 -9.41 3.00
C GLY A 108 7.38 -9.82 3.01
N ILE A 109 7.15 -11.00 3.60
CA ILE A 109 5.83 -11.56 3.82
C ILE A 109 5.62 -11.57 5.32
N PHE A 110 4.57 -10.87 5.79
CA PHE A 110 4.32 -10.68 7.20
C PHE A 110 2.92 -11.14 7.57
N GLU A 111 2.83 -11.95 8.58
CA GLU A 111 1.55 -12.20 9.22
C GLU A 111 1.08 -10.91 9.86
N PHE A 112 -0.23 -10.65 9.87
CA PHE A 112 -0.75 -9.35 10.29
C PHE A 112 -0.42 -8.99 11.75
N TRP A 113 -0.07 -9.97 12.61
CA TRP A 113 0.38 -9.74 13.99
C TRP A 113 1.90 -9.58 14.13
N ARG A 114 2.63 -9.66 13.01
CA ARG A 114 4.10 -9.51 12.97
C ARG A 114 4.55 -8.40 12.06
N ILE A 115 3.68 -7.44 11.80
CA ILE A 115 4.03 -6.30 10.97
C ILE A 115 5.10 -5.47 11.67
N PRO A 116 6.17 -5.06 10.93
CA PRO A 116 7.23 -4.26 11.54
C PRO A 116 6.70 -2.96 12.13
N ASP A 117 7.31 -2.51 13.22
CA ASP A 117 7.11 -1.16 13.72
C ASP A 117 7.78 -0.15 12.78
N ASN A 118 7.41 1.10 12.88
CA ASN A 118 8.03 2.19 12.12
C ASN A 118 7.92 2.04 10.61
N LEU A 119 6.71 1.79 10.13
CA LEU A 119 6.43 1.84 8.70
C LEU A 119 6.59 3.26 8.17
N CYS A 120 6.98 3.37 6.91
CA CYS A 120 7.12 4.66 6.24
C CYS A 120 5.76 5.35 6.09
N PHE A 121 5.79 6.67 5.90
CA PHE A 121 4.60 7.49 5.68
C PHE A 121 3.65 7.37 6.87
N ASP A 122 2.35 7.33 6.60
CA ASP A 122 1.31 7.04 7.58
C ASP A 122 0.88 5.55 7.55
N HIS A 123 1.74 4.67 7.04
CA HIS A 123 1.38 3.27 6.86
C HIS A 123 1.11 2.53 8.17
N ASP A 124 1.65 3.01 9.30
CA ASP A 124 1.26 2.50 10.61
C ASP A 124 -0.23 2.69 10.87
N ARG A 125 -0.74 3.88 10.53
CA ARG A 125 -2.17 4.20 10.64
C ARG A 125 -3.00 3.34 9.71
N VAL A 126 -2.54 3.19 8.46
CA VAL A 126 -3.22 2.35 7.47
C VAL A 126 -3.31 0.90 7.96
N MET A 127 -2.24 0.36 8.51
CA MET A 127 -2.22 -1.01 9.03
C MET A 127 -3.12 -1.18 10.24
N GLN A 128 -3.20 -0.21 11.14
CA GLN A 128 -4.12 -0.23 12.26
C GLN A 128 -5.57 -0.28 11.78
N ASP A 129 -5.92 0.55 10.82
CA ASP A 129 -7.25 0.59 10.23
C ASP A 129 -7.57 -0.73 9.52
N TYR A 130 -6.61 -1.28 8.78
CA TYR A 130 -6.74 -2.58 8.13
C TYR A 130 -6.97 -3.71 9.15
N TRP A 131 -6.23 -3.70 10.25
CA TRP A 131 -6.39 -4.68 11.32
C TRP A 131 -7.81 -4.66 11.89
N GLN A 132 -8.35 -3.47 12.18
CA GLN A 132 -9.72 -3.30 12.65
C GLN A 132 -10.74 -3.82 11.64
N TYR A 133 -10.52 -3.52 10.38
CA TYR A 133 -11.41 -3.98 9.31
C TYR A 133 -11.35 -5.50 9.14
N ARG A 134 -10.15 -6.07 9.14
CA ARG A 134 -9.94 -7.50 8.95
C ARG A 134 -10.56 -8.33 10.07
N HIS A 135 -10.48 -7.86 11.32
CA HIS A 135 -10.96 -8.62 12.49
C HIS A 135 -12.41 -8.35 12.84
N TYR A 136 -12.85 -7.10 12.69
CA TYR A 136 -14.15 -6.66 13.17
C TYR A 136 -15.07 -6.11 12.09
N GLY A 137 -14.59 -6.00 10.85
CA GLY A 137 -15.36 -5.39 9.78
C GLY A 137 -15.57 -3.89 9.95
N ILE A 138 -14.78 -3.25 10.81
CA ILE A 138 -14.90 -1.82 11.10
C ILE A 138 -14.06 -1.03 10.11
N ARG A 139 -14.71 -0.19 9.30
CA ARG A 139 -14.02 0.70 8.38
C ARG A 139 -13.46 1.93 9.08
N PRO A 140 -12.39 2.56 8.52
CA PRO A 140 -11.87 3.81 9.06
C PRO A 140 -12.96 4.88 9.12
N ARG A 141 -12.92 5.69 10.17
CA ARG A 141 -13.85 6.80 10.33
C ARG A 141 -13.41 7.98 9.48
N LEU A 142 -14.39 8.71 8.96
CA LEU A 142 -14.16 10.02 8.35
C LEU A 142 -13.86 11.05 9.44
N GLY A 143 -13.00 11.99 9.14
CA GLY A 143 -12.69 13.04 10.09
C GLY A 143 -11.27 13.51 10.05
#